data_d6b9d6864ab709ae03844f820499ace3
#
_entry.id   d6b9d6864ab709ae03844f820499ace3
#
_cell.length_a   1.000
_cell.length_b   1.000
_cell.length_c   1.000
_cell.angle_alpha   90.00
_cell.angle_beta   90.00
_cell.angle_gamma   90.00
#
_symmetry.space_group_name_H-M   'P 1'
#
loop_
_entity.id
_entity.type
_entity.pdbx_description
1 polymer ?
#
loop_
_entity_poly.entity_id
_entity_poly.type
_entity_poly.pdbx_seq_one_letter_code
_entity_poly.pdbx_strand_id
1 'polypeptide(L)'
;MNKKILLSAILLSTALLNACSTLNEKPAEDIVALNNYPTRDRVEYVFNCIAKHGGRLDYVLQYNCGCKIDKIAEQLTFAEYEAATTFTMLRSTPGENGSVFRDPAQSKDLRTLLKEAEASAEKSCFVK
;
A
#
# COMPACT_ATOMS: atom_id res chain seq x y z
N MET A 1 61.38 -21.70 11.28
CA MET A 1 60.11 -21.33 10.63
C MET A 1 60.31 -20.00 9.95
N ASN A 2 60.26 -19.95 8.62
CA ASN A 2 60.68 -18.79 7.83
C ASN A 2 59.60 -17.67 7.91
N LYS A 3 60.03 -16.45 8.29
CA LYS A 3 59.18 -15.25 8.36
C LYS A 3 58.36 -14.98 7.09
N LYS A 4 58.82 -15.46 5.95
CA LYS A 4 58.13 -15.34 4.65
C LYS A 4 56.91 -16.24 4.52
N ILE A 5 56.87 -17.37 5.21
CA ILE A 5 55.73 -18.32 5.22
C ILE A 5 54.56 -17.77 6.10
N LEU A 6 54.93 -17.12 7.21
CA LEU A 6 53.94 -16.50 8.12
C LEU A 6 53.24 -15.30 7.47
N LEU A 7 53.95 -14.49 6.69
CA LEU A 7 53.38 -13.34 5.95
C LEU A 7 52.46 -13.80 4.82
N SER A 8 52.76 -14.92 4.15
CA SER A 8 51.91 -15.46 3.08
C SER A 8 50.60 -16.06 3.60
N ALA A 9 50.62 -16.64 4.80
CA ALA A 9 49.41 -17.23 5.44
C ALA A 9 48.42 -16.13 5.93
N ILE A 10 48.93 -14.96 6.36
CA ILE A 10 48.11 -13.85 6.82
C ILE A 10 47.43 -13.14 5.64
N LEU A 11 48.09 -13.06 4.47
CA LEU A 11 47.47 -12.44 3.29
C LEU A 11 46.36 -13.31 2.64
N LEU A 12 46.37 -14.62 2.82
CA LEU A 12 45.31 -15.51 2.31
C LEU A 12 44.06 -15.50 3.18
N SER A 13 44.17 -15.19 4.46
CA SER A 13 43.01 -15.20 5.38
C SER A 13 42.14 -13.98 5.30
N THR A 14 42.62 -12.86 4.73
CA THR A 14 41.84 -11.62 4.58
C THR A 14 40.99 -11.57 3.31
N ALA A 15 41.22 -12.46 2.34
CA ALA A 15 40.46 -12.51 1.09
C ALA A 15 39.12 -13.24 1.19
N LEU A 16 38.84 -13.96 2.28
CA LEU A 16 37.62 -14.76 2.46
C LEU A 16 36.49 -14.01 3.18
N LEU A 17 36.72 -12.79 3.67
CA LEU A 17 35.73 -12.01 4.42
C LEU A 17 34.92 -11.01 3.59
N ASN A 18 35.18 -10.88 2.29
CA ASN A 18 34.47 -9.91 1.43
C ASN A 18 33.46 -10.54 0.47
N ALA A 19 33.03 -11.78 0.66
CA ALA A 19 32.10 -12.46 -0.23
C ALA A 19 30.62 -12.42 0.25
N CYS A 20 30.28 -11.56 1.20
CA CYS A 20 28.91 -11.37 1.66
C CYS A 20 28.45 -9.91 1.49
N SER A 21 28.44 -9.39 0.28
CA SER A 21 27.77 -8.10 0.04
C SER A 21 27.54 -7.91 -1.43
N THR A 22 26.51 -8.51 -1.99
CA THR A 22 25.66 -7.94 -3.05
C THR A 22 24.51 -8.93 -3.33
N LEU A 23 23.69 -9.20 -2.34
CA LEU A 23 22.28 -9.44 -2.65
C LEU A 23 21.68 -8.04 -2.74
N ASN A 24 21.38 -7.61 -3.95
CA ASN A 24 20.58 -6.42 -4.20
C ASN A 24 19.13 -6.77 -3.86
N GLU A 25 18.85 -6.97 -2.57
CA GLU A 25 17.49 -7.02 -2.06
C GLU A 25 16.93 -5.61 -2.23
N LYS A 26 16.02 -5.49 -3.18
CA LYS A 26 15.09 -4.38 -3.25
C LYS A 26 14.51 -4.21 -1.84
N PRO A 27 14.57 -3.02 -1.24
CA PRO A 27 14.23 -2.85 0.16
C PRO A 27 12.84 -3.40 0.45
N ALA A 28 12.72 -4.22 1.50
CA ALA A 28 11.45 -4.74 1.97
C ALA A 28 10.46 -3.64 2.40
N GLU A 29 10.91 -2.39 2.52
CA GLU A 29 10.10 -1.21 2.80
C GLU A 29 9.00 -0.96 1.77
N ASP A 30 9.25 -1.18 0.46
CA ASP A 30 8.22 -0.95 -0.57
C ASP A 30 7.06 -1.95 -0.49
N ILE A 31 7.33 -3.18 -0.06
CA ILE A 31 6.29 -4.23 0.09
C ILE A 31 5.47 -4.01 1.37
N VAL A 32 6.11 -3.51 2.43
CA VAL A 32 5.44 -3.18 3.70
C VAL A 32 4.55 -1.94 3.53
N ALA A 33 4.94 -0.98 2.68
CA ALA A 33 4.18 0.23 2.42
C ALA A 33 2.84 -0.03 1.71
N LEU A 34 2.79 -1.01 0.78
CA LEU A 34 1.57 -1.30 0.02
C LEU A 34 0.45 -1.96 0.83
N ASN A 35 0.72 -2.66 1.91
CA ASN A 35 -0.31 -3.37 2.67
C ASN A 35 -0.43 -2.90 4.13
N ASN A 36 0.08 -1.71 4.43
CA ASN A 36 0.15 -1.14 5.78
C ASN A 36 -1.11 -0.35 6.17
N TYR A 37 -2.28 -0.90 5.88
CA TYR A 37 -3.54 -0.28 6.29
C TYR A 37 -3.83 -0.62 7.75
N PRO A 38 -4.09 0.38 8.63
CA PRO A 38 -4.47 0.13 10.02
C PRO A 38 -5.75 -0.70 10.10
N THR A 39 -5.87 -1.57 11.09
CA THR A 39 -7.06 -2.42 11.28
C THR A 39 -8.33 -1.59 11.41
N ARG A 40 -8.28 -0.45 12.09
CA ARG A 40 -9.43 0.47 12.23
C ARG A 40 -9.97 0.87 10.86
N ASP A 41 -9.09 1.29 9.94
CA ASP A 41 -9.47 1.82 8.63
C ASP A 41 -10.01 0.71 7.72
N ARG A 42 -9.47 -0.50 7.83
CA ARG A 42 -10.03 -1.68 7.16
C ARG A 42 -11.44 -2.00 7.65
N VAL A 43 -11.65 -2.00 8.95
CA VAL A 43 -12.96 -2.25 9.57
C VAL A 43 -13.96 -1.17 9.17
N GLU A 44 -13.57 0.10 9.21
CA GLU A 44 -14.41 1.22 8.79
C GLU A 44 -14.80 1.10 7.31
N TYR A 45 -13.85 0.75 6.44
CA TYR A 45 -14.14 0.50 5.03
C TYR A 45 -15.19 -0.60 4.85
N VAL A 46 -15.05 -1.73 5.56
CA VAL A 46 -15.98 -2.86 5.46
C VAL A 46 -17.38 -2.43 5.88
N PHE A 47 -17.55 -1.70 6.98
CA PHE A 47 -18.86 -1.19 7.40
C PHE A 47 -19.48 -0.22 6.39
N ASN A 48 -18.69 0.70 5.85
CA ASN A 48 -19.14 1.64 4.82
C ASN A 48 -19.52 0.91 3.52
N CYS A 49 -18.77 -0.12 3.13
CA CYS A 49 -19.07 -0.96 1.98
C CYS A 49 -20.40 -1.70 2.19
N ILE A 50 -20.61 -2.33 3.32
CA ILE A 50 -21.86 -3.02 3.67
C ILE A 50 -23.03 -2.04 3.64
N ALA A 51 -22.88 -0.84 4.19
CA ALA A 51 -23.93 0.19 4.17
C ALA A 51 -24.31 0.58 2.73
N LYS A 52 -23.34 0.73 1.82
CA LYS A 52 -23.58 1.02 0.39
C LYS A 52 -24.31 -0.12 -0.34
N HIS A 53 -24.16 -1.36 0.12
CA HIS A 53 -24.80 -2.55 -0.45
C HIS A 53 -26.11 -2.95 0.29
N GLY A 54 -26.78 -1.99 0.91
CA GLY A 54 -28.09 -2.19 1.53
C GLY A 54 -28.06 -2.38 3.05
N GLY A 55 -26.89 -2.33 3.67
CA GLY A 55 -26.71 -2.29 5.13
C GLY A 55 -27.00 -3.60 5.86
N ARG A 56 -27.32 -4.67 5.14
CA ARG A 56 -27.59 -5.97 5.75
C ARG A 56 -26.29 -6.69 6.04
N LEU A 57 -26.06 -7.00 7.30
CA LEU A 57 -24.86 -7.69 7.75
C LEU A 57 -25.02 -9.19 7.49
N ASP A 58 -24.55 -9.66 6.35
CA ASP A 58 -24.42 -11.09 6.04
C ASP A 58 -22.95 -11.47 5.79
N TYR A 59 -22.65 -12.73 5.93
CA TYR A 59 -21.28 -13.24 5.85
C TYR A 59 -20.66 -13.04 4.47
N VAL A 60 -21.43 -13.24 3.41
CA VAL A 60 -20.94 -13.11 2.01
C VAL A 60 -20.57 -11.66 1.74
N LEU A 61 -21.42 -10.71 2.14
CA LEU A 61 -21.17 -9.29 1.95
C LEU A 61 -19.97 -8.81 2.77
N GLN A 62 -19.82 -9.30 4.02
CA GLN A 62 -18.62 -9.02 4.83
C GLN A 62 -17.34 -9.49 4.14
N TYR A 63 -17.36 -10.72 3.64
CA TYR A 63 -16.21 -11.30 2.93
C TYR A 63 -15.88 -10.50 1.66
N ASN A 64 -16.86 -10.16 0.85
CA ASN A 64 -16.66 -9.40 -0.36
C ASN A 64 -16.14 -7.98 -0.08
N CYS A 65 -16.65 -7.31 0.95
CA CYS A 65 -16.19 -5.99 1.37
C CYS A 65 -14.76 -6.03 1.96
N GLY A 66 -14.42 -7.10 2.69
CA GLY A 66 -13.04 -7.36 3.15
C GLY A 66 -12.09 -7.58 1.98
N CYS A 67 -12.47 -8.42 1.03
CA CYS A 67 -11.73 -8.63 -0.21
C CYS A 67 -11.46 -7.30 -0.94
N LYS A 68 -12.43 -6.41 -1.02
CA LYS A 68 -12.26 -5.11 -1.70
C LYS A 68 -11.17 -4.27 -1.08
N ILE A 69 -11.16 -4.09 0.23
CA ILE A 69 -10.12 -3.27 0.86
C ILE A 69 -8.74 -3.90 0.72
N ASP A 70 -8.65 -5.23 0.72
CA ASP A 70 -7.38 -5.93 0.47
C ASP A 70 -6.89 -5.68 -0.96
N LYS A 71 -7.78 -5.74 -1.95
CA LYS A 71 -7.44 -5.45 -3.36
C LYS A 71 -7.08 -3.98 -3.61
N ILE A 72 -7.66 -3.06 -2.88
CA ILE A 72 -7.26 -1.64 -2.91
C ILE A 72 -5.87 -1.47 -2.30
N ALA A 73 -5.59 -2.12 -1.16
CA ALA A 73 -4.31 -2.07 -0.48
C ALA A 73 -3.14 -2.72 -1.27
N GLU A 74 -3.44 -3.55 -2.26
CA GLU A 74 -2.46 -4.06 -3.23
C GLU A 74 -2.04 -3.00 -4.27
N GLN A 75 -2.82 -1.93 -4.46
CA GLN A 75 -2.63 -0.93 -5.52
C GLN A 75 -2.24 0.45 -4.99
N LEU A 76 -2.72 0.83 -3.81
CA LEU A 76 -2.43 2.10 -3.16
C LEU A 76 -1.74 1.87 -1.82
N THR A 77 -0.77 2.70 -1.51
CA THR A 77 -0.27 2.83 -0.13
C THR A 77 -1.37 3.40 0.77
N PHE A 78 -1.28 3.18 2.07
CA PHE A 78 -2.26 3.74 3.01
C PHE A 78 -2.31 5.28 2.94
N ALA A 79 -1.15 5.94 2.78
CA ALA A 79 -1.08 7.40 2.65
C ALA A 79 -1.80 7.92 1.39
N GLU A 80 -1.66 7.23 0.25
CA GLU A 80 -2.38 7.58 -0.98
C GLU A 80 -3.89 7.36 -0.83
N TYR A 81 -4.29 6.25 -0.22
CA TYR A 81 -5.70 5.94 0.06
C TYR A 81 -6.33 6.99 0.98
N GLU A 82 -5.68 7.33 2.09
CA GLU A 82 -6.16 8.34 3.05
C GLU A 82 -6.30 9.72 2.38
N ALA A 83 -5.28 10.15 1.63
CA ALA A 83 -5.31 11.40 0.88
C ALA A 83 -6.42 11.39 -0.18
N ALA A 84 -6.55 10.33 -0.98
CA ALA A 84 -7.57 10.19 -2.01
C ALA A 84 -8.99 10.21 -1.43
N THR A 85 -9.20 9.54 -0.30
CA THR A 85 -10.47 9.52 0.43
C THR A 85 -10.81 10.91 0.95
N THR A 86 -9.85 11.60 1.56
CA THR A 86 -10.00 12.98 2.04
C THR A 86 -10.36 13.92 0.90
N PHE A 87 -9.64 13.87 -0.22
CA PHE A 87 -9.93 14.68 -1.41
C PHE A 87 -11.30 14.36 -2.01
N THR A 88 -11.75 13.13 -1.92
CA THR A 88 -13.07 12.73 -2.40
C THR A 88 -14.19 13.29 -1.52
N MET A 89 -14.05 13.18 -0.21
CA MET A 89 -15.03 13.67 0.77
C MET A 89 -15.15 15.20 0.74
N LEU A 90 -14.02 15.89 0.72
CA LEU A 90 -13.97 17.36 0.81
C LEU A 90 -14.14 18.07 -0.55
N ARG A 91 -14.22 17.33 -1.64
CA ARG A 91 -14.42 17.88 -2.98
C ARG A 91 -15.65 18.78 -3.10
N SER A 92 -16.72 18.46 -2.39
CA SER A 92 -18.00 19.20 -2.39
C SER A 92 -18.01 20.41 -1.45
N THR A 93 -16.93 20.68 -0.72
CA THR A 93 -16.82 21.85 0.15
C THR A 93 -16.98 23.13 -0.69
N PRO A 94 -17.95 24.01 -0.37
CA PRO A 94 -18.20 25.21 -1.17
C PRO A 94 -17.13 26.28 -0.99
N GLY A 95 -17.01 27.18 -1.97
CA GLY A 95 -16.13 28.34 -1.94
C GLY A 95 -14.65 28.01 -2.20
N GLU A 96 -13.79 28.98 -1.90
CA GLU A 96 -12.34 28.88 -2.12
C GLU A 96 -11.68 27.83 -1.23
N ASN A 97 -12.20 27.63 -0.02
CA ASN A 97 -11.70 26.60 0.89
C ASN A 97 -11.80 25.19 0.31
N GLY A 98 -12.74 24.94 -0.59
CA GLY A 98 -12.86 23.65 -1.29
C GLY A 98 -11.91 23.50 -2.48
N SER A 99 -11.32 24.60 -2.97
CA SER A 99 -10.45 24.57 -4.15
C SER A 99 -9.19 23.73 -3.92
N VAL A 100 -8.63 23.77 -2.72
CA VAL A 100 -7.45 22.97 -2.32
C VAL A 100 -7.69 21.45 -2.42
N PHE A 101 -8.94 21.01 -2.37
CA PHE A 101 -9.32 19.60 -2.50
C PHE A 101 -9.76 19.21 -3.90
N ARG A 102 -10.18 20.19 -4.73
CA ARG A 102 -10.71 19.96 -6.09
C ARG A 102 -9.67 20.13 -7.18
N ASP A 103 -8.91 21.22 -7.11
CA ASP A 103 -8.23 21.79 -8.26
C ASP A 103 -6.79 21.33 -8.49
N PRO A 104 -5.98 21.02 -7.46
CA PRO A 104 -4.64 20.53 -7.68
C PRO A 104 -4.61 19.25 -8.52
N ALA A 105 -3.63 19.12 -9.43
CA ALA A 105 -3.45 17.92 -10.24
C ALA A 105 -3.33 16.68 -9.36
N GLN A 106 -2.51 16.74 -8.30
CA GLN A 106 -2.32 15.63 -7.35
C GLN A 106 -3.65 15.15 -6.75
N SER A 107 -4.57 16.05 -6.38
CA SER A 107 -5.86 15.64 -5.80
C SER A 107 -6.75 14.96 -6.84
N LYS A 108 -6.66 15.36 -8.11
CA LYS A 108 -7.38 14.73 -9.22
C LYS A 108 -6.82 13.35 -9.52
N ASP A 109 -5.51 13.22 -9.57
CA ASP A 109 -4.81 11.97 -9.86
C ASP A 109 -5.08 10.93 -8.77
N LEU A 110 -4.96 11.29 -7.50
CA LEU A 110 -5.26 10.39 -6.38
C LEU A 110 -6.73 9.95 -6.35
N ARG A 111 -7.69 10.83 -6.63
CA ARG A 111 -9.10 10.44 -6.74
C ARG A 111 -9.34 9.48 -7.91
N THR A 112 -8.66 9.68 -9.03
CA THR A 112 -8.75 8.79 -10.19
C THR A 112 -8.18 7.43 -9.85
N LEU A 113 -7.00 7.39 -9.25
CA LEU A 113 -6.34 6.16 -8.81
C LEU A 113 -7.21 5.36 -7.83
N LEU A 114 -7.80 6.01 -6.83
CA LEU A 114 -8.71 5.35 -5.89
C LEU A 114 -9.94 4.78 -6.62
N LYS A 115 -10.54 5.55 -7.52
CA LYS A 115 -11.71 5.12 -8.30
C LYS A 115 -11.41 3.89 -9.16
N GLU A 116 -10.24 3.85 -9.78
CA GLU A 116 -9.79 2.72 -10.60
C GLU A 116 -9.53 1.47 -9.74
N ALA A 117 -8.87 1.64 -8.59
CA ALA A 117 -8.63 0.57 -7.64
C ALA A 117 -9.95 0.00 -7.08
N GLU A 118 -10.91 0.86 -6.71
CA GLU A 118 -12.24 0.44 -6.25
C GLU A 118 -13.01 -0.32 -7.34
N ALA A 119 -12.96 0.15 -8.58
CA ALA A 119 -13.63 -0.51 -9.70
C ALA A 119 -13.01 -1.88 -10.04
N SER A 120 -11.69 -2.00 -9.95
CA SER A 120 -10.98 -3.26 -10.11
C SER A 120 -11.30 -4.24 -8.98
N ALA A 121 -11.30 -3.77 -7.74
CA ALA A 121 -11.64 -4.56 -6.57
C ALA A 121 -13.11 -5.05 -6.61
N GLU A 122 -14.04 -4.20 -7.04
CA GLU A 122 -15.45 -4.59 -7.23
C GLU A 122 -15.59 -5.78 -8.18
N LYS A 123 -14.93 -5.71 -9.34
CA LYS A 123 -14.96 -6.80 -10.34
C LYS A 123 -14.34 -8.09 -9.79
N SER A 124 -13.31 -7.99 -8.96
CA SER A 124 -12.60 -9.15 -8.44
C SER A 124 -13.32 -9.83 -7.27
N CYS A 125 -14.03 -9.06 -6.44
CA CYS A 125 -14.60 -9.54 -5.19
C CYS A 125 -16.11 -9.81 -5.25
N PHE A 126 -16.85 -9.16 -6.18
CA PHE A 126 -18.28 -9.36 -6.39
C PHE A 126 -18.54 -10.12 -7.70
N VAL A 127 -18.04 -11.35 -7.76
CA VAL A 127 -18.32 -12.24 -8.91
C VAL A 127 -19.79 -12.65 -8.88
N LYS A 128 -20.48 -12.44 -10.02
CA LYS A 128 -21.88 -12.85 -10.22
C LYS A 128 -21.97 -14.34 -10.58
#